data_f3d0b0b1f81981d68f85b49f49754074
#
_entry.id   f3d0b0b1f81981d68f85b49f49754074
#
_cell.length_a   1.000
_cell.length_b   1.000
_cell.length_c   1.000
_cell.angle_alpha   90.00
_cell.angle_beta   90.00
_cell.angle_gamma   90.00
#
_symmetry.space_group_name_H-M   'P 1'
#
loop_
_entity.id
_entity.type
_entity.pdbx_description
1 polymer ?
#
loop_
_entity_poly.entity_id
_entity_poly.type
_entity_poly.pdbx_seq_one_letter_code
_entity_poly.pdbx_strand_id
1 'polypeptide(L)'
;MTAETILAAEGLGKRYGGFVALADVSVAFARGRLTAIIGPNGAGKSTFFALLSGAAAPSSGRIRFDGADIAGQAQFRFARLGIARSYQITSLFPQLTAHENVRLACQAVDAAARGGLWRSRAHYPALAEAADATLALVGLLDRRSRPAARLAHGEQRALEIAVALAGRPKLLLLDEPTAGMSPEETKEMMDLIARLAAERTVLLVEHKMKMVMGLADQIVVLHHGRLLSSGAPDDIRAHPEVRRVYLGEGRSGRG
;
A
#
# COMPACT_ATOMS: atom_id res chain seq x y z
N MET A 1 -17.47 -17.48 10.01
CA MET A 1 -17.93 -16.20 9.40
C MET A 1 -16.98 -15.88 8.26
N THR A 2 -17.45 -15.90 7.02
CA THR A 2 -16.64 -15.46 5.86
C THR A 2 -16.36 -13.96 6.02
N ALA A 3 -15.08 -13.59 6.04
CA ALA A 3 -14.69 -12.19 6.16
C ALA A 3 -15.25 -11.40 4.96
N GLU A 4 -15.81 -10.21 5.21
CA GLU A 4 -16.37 -9.34 4.19
C GLU A 4 -15.28 -8.88 3.22
N THR A 5 -15.51 -9.02 1.91
CA THR A 5 -14.58 -8.57 0.88
C THR A 5 -14.64 -7.05 0.73
N ILE A 6 -13.52 -6.36 0.88
CA ILE A 6 -13.42 -4.92 0.67
C ILE A 6 -13.00 -4.58 -0.77
N LEU A 7 -12.08 -5.38 -1.35
CA LEU A 7 -11.56 -5.20 -2.70
C LEU A 7 -11.52 -6.55 -3.40
N ALA A 8 -11.92 -6.60 -4.67
CA ALA A 8 -11.78 -7.77 -5.51
C ALA A 8 -11.25 -7.39 -6.89
N ALA A 9 -10.32 -8.18 -7.39
CA ALA A 9 -9.90 -8.22 -8.79
C ALA A 9 -10.57 -9.42 -9.45
N GLU A 10 -11.22 -9.23 -10.60
CA GLU A 10 -11.96 -10.27 -11.34
C GLU A 10 -11.46 -10.28 -12.79
N GLY A 11 -10.72 -11.33 -13.18
CA GLY A 11 -10.18 -11.50 -14.54
C GLY A 11 -9.25 -10.38 -14.97
N LEU A 12 -8.51 -9.78 -14.03
CA LEU A 12 -7.77 -8.55 -14.24
C LEU A 12 -6.57 -8.77 -15.15
N GLY A 13 -6.53 -8.03 -16.25
CA GLY A 13 -5.44 -8.07 -17.22
C GLY A 13 -4.89 -6.68 -17.55
N LYS A 14 -3.60 -6.62 -17.88
CA LYS A 14 -2.92 -5.40 -18.33
C LYS A 14 -1.94 -5.68 -19.44
N ARG A 15 -2.08 -4.94 -20.53
CA ARG A 15 -1.15 -4.94 -21.67
C ARG A 15 -0.54 -3.56 -21.84
N TYR A 16 0.73 -3.53 -22.22
CA TYR A 16 1.45 -2.34 -22.63
C TYR A 16 1.97 -2.60 -24.05
N GLY A 17 1.27 -2.11 -25.06
CA GLY A 17 1.53 -2.49 -26.45
C GLY A 17 1.43 -4.02 -26.64
N GLY A 18 2.52 -4.64 -27.11
CA GLY A 18 2.60 -6.10 -27.30
C GLY A 18 2.89 -6.90 -26.01
N PHE A 19 3.34 -6.24 -24.94
CA PHE A 19 3.73 -6.90 -23.68
C PHE A 19 2.53 -7.11 -22.76
N VAL A 20 2.32 -8.36 -22.31
CA VAL A 20 1.29 -8.73 -21.32
C VAL A 20 1.92 -8.71 -19.95
N ALA A 21 1.60 -7.68 -19.16
CA ALA A 21 2.12 -7.53 -17.80
C ALA A 21 1.29 -8.31 -16.78
N LEU A 22 -0.03 -8.43 -17.00
CA LEU A 22 -0.95 -9.24 -16.18
C LEU A 22 -1.95 -9.94 -17.09
N ALA A 23 -2.28 -11.20 -16.75
CA ALA A 23 -3.23 -12.03 -17.48
C ALA A 23 -4.15 -12.77 -16.51
N ASP A 24 -5.44 -12.39 -16.52
CA ASP A 24 -6.51 -13.10 -15.82
C ASP A 24 -6.27 -13.29 -14.31
N VAL A 25 -5.94 -12.21 -13.61
CA VAL A 25 -5.72 -12.25 -12.16
C VAL A 25 -7.05 -12.03 -11.44
N SER A 26 -7.48 -13.06 -10.70
CA SER A 26 -8.69 -13.01 -9.87
C SER A 26 -8.35 -13.30 -8.42
N VAL A 27 -8.61 -12.34 -7.51
CA VAL A 27 -8.34 -12.45 -6.08
C VAL A 27 -9.22 -11.48 -5.28
N ALA A 28 -9.66 -11.91 -4.11
CA ALA A 28 -10.42 -11.11 -3.16
C ALA A 28 -9.58 -10.78 -1.92
N PHE A 29 -9.76 -9.58 -1.41
CA PHE A 29 -9.10 -9.05 -0.23
C PHE A 29 -10.14 -8.80 0.87
N ALA A 30 -9.93 -9.39 2.03
CA ALA A 30 -10.85 -9.29 3.15
C ALA A 30 -10.67 -7.97 3.91
N ARG A 31 -11.78 -7.41 4.39
CA ARG A 31 -11.80 -6.23 5.24
C ARG A 31 -11.09 -6.50 6.58
N GLY A 32 -10.32 -5.52 7.06
CA GLY A 32 -9.61 -5.60 8.34
C GLY A 32 -8.49 -6.64 8.37
N ARG A 33 -7.93 -6.99 7.21
CA ARG A 33 -6.83 -7.94 7.08
C ARG A 33 -5.62 -7.29 6.43
N LEU A 34 -4.44 -7.81 6.77
CA LEU A 34 -3.21 -7.52 6.07
C LEU A 34 -2.97 -8.60 5.02
N THR A 35 -3.01 -8.19 3.75
CA THR A 35 -2.65 -9.09 2.65
C THR A 35 -1.32 -8.66 2.04
N ALA A 36 -0.36 -9.59 1.96
CA ALA A 36 0.89 -9.37 1.28
C ALA A 36 0.85 -9.91 -0.16
N ILE A 37 1.32 -9.10 -1.10
CA ILE A 37 1.49 -9.48 -2.50
C ILE A 37 2.97 -9.70 -2.75
N ILE A 38 3.33 -10.93 -3.09
CA ILE A 38 4.72 -11.34 -3.34
C ILE A 38 4.88 -11.91 -4.74
N GLY A 39 6.12 -12.02 -5.21
CA GLY A 39 6.45 -12.55 -6.52
C GLY A 39 7.88 -12.17 -6.89
N PRO A 40 8.57 -12.92 -7.77
CA PRO A 40 9.89 -12.53 -8.27
C PRO A 40 9.84 -11.19 -9.02
N ASN A 41 11.01 -10.65 -9.37
CA ASN A 41 11.08 -9.47 -10.21
C ASN A 41 10.46 -9.76 -11.57
N GLY A 42 9.66 -8.82 -12.08
CA GLY A 42 8.89 -9.03 -13.32
C GLY A 42 7.62 -9.86 -13.18
N ALA A 43 7.23 -10.31 -11.98
CA ALA A 43 6.00 -11.07 -11.75
C ALA A 43 4.69 -10.29 -12.00
N GLY A 44 4.76 -8.96 -12.18
CA GLY A 44 3.59 -8.11 -12.39
C GLY A 44 3.08 -7.40 -11.12
N LYS A 45 3.77 -7.51 -9.97
CA LYS A 45 3.36 -6.91 -8.68
C LYS A 45 3.07 -5.42 -8.78
N SER A 46 4.02 -4.62 -9.29
CA SER A 46 3.87 -3.16 -9.41
C SER A 46 2.74 -2.78 -10.38
N THR A 47 2.56 -3.55 -11.46
CA THR A 47 1.43 -3.36 -12.39
C THR A 47 0.11 -3.67 -11.68
N PHE A 48 0.01 -4.79 -10.98
CA PHE A 48 -1.19 -5.16 -10.24
C PHE A 48 -1.54 -4.10 -9.19
N PHE A 49 -0.55 -3.64 -8.45
CA PHE A 49 -0.71 -2.58 -7.46
C PHE A 49 -1.13 -1.23 -8.06
N ALA A 50 -0.60 -0.90 -9.27
CA ALA A 50 -1.01 0.29 -10.01
C ALA A 50 -2.47 0.22 -10.45
N LEU A 51 -2.96 -0.96 -10.86
CA LEU A 51 -4.38 -1.16 -11.19
C LEU A 51 -5.27 -1.01 -9.94
N LEU A 52 -4.92 -1.66 -8.82
CA LEU A 52 -5.68 -1.61 -7.57
C LEU A 52 -5.72 -0.21 -6.94
N SER A 53 -4.76 0.67 -7.26
CA SER A 53 -4.70 2.06 -6.79
C SER A 53 -5.26 3.09 -7.77
N GLY A 54 -5.73 2.66 -8.95
CA GLY A 54 -6.19 3.56 -10.01
C GLY A 54 -5.09 4.36 -10.70
N ALA A 55 -3.80 4.05 -10.43
CA ALA A 55 -2.66 4.68 -11.12
C ALA A 55 -2.53 4.21 -12.58
N ALA A 56 -3.13 3.08 -12.92
CA ALA A 56 -3.26 2.60 -14.28
C ALA A 56 -4.67 2.01 -14.49
N ALA A 57 -5.21 2.12 -15.71
CA ALA A 57 -6.45 1.46 -16.08
C ALA A 57 -6.17 0.01 -16.51
N PRO A 58 -7.03 -0.96 -16.18
CA PRO A 58 -6.93 -2.33 -16.67
C PRO A 58 -7.19 -2.38 -18.19
N SER A 59 -6.64 -3.39 -18.85
CA SER A 59 -6.97 -3.71 -20.25
C SER A 59 -8.16 -4.67 -20.36
N SER A 60 -8.39 -5.47 -19.30
CA SER A 60 -9.53 -6.39 -19.16
C SER A 60 -9.82 -6.67 -17.70
N GLY A 61 -11.00 -7.21 -17.41
CA GLY A 61 -11.43 -7.56 -16.08
C GLY A 61 -12.05 -6.37 -15.32
N ARG A 62 -12.33 -6.59 -14.04
CA ARG A 62 -13.00 -5.62 -13.16
C ARG A 62 -12.27 -5.47 -11.84
N ILE A 63 -12.45 -4.32 -11.20
CA ILE A 63 -12.00 -4.04 -9.83
C ILE A 63 -13.22 -3.60 -9.05
N ARG A 64 -13.60 -4.36 -8.02
CA ARG A 64 -14.71 -3.99 -7.13
C ARG A 64 -14.18 -3.52 -5.80
N PHE A 65 -14.68 -2.39 -5.33
CA PHE A 65 -14.40 -1.86 -4.00
C PHE A 65 -15.72 -1.58 -3.28
N ASP A 66 -15.91 -2.13 -2.08
CA ASP A 66 -17.19 -2.12 -1.35
C ASP A 66 -18.37 -2.55 -2.25
N GLY A 67 -18.16 -3.57 -3.11
CA GLY A 67 -19.16 -4.09 -4.06
C GLY A 67 -19.34 -3.29 -5.36
N ALA A 68 -18.87 -2.05 -5.42
CA ALA A 68 -18.98 -1.20 -6.62
C ALA A 68 -17.82 -1.43 -7.60
N ASP A 69 -18.09 -1.45 -8.91
CA ASP A 69 -17.05 -1.49 -9.94
C ASP A 69 -16.37 -0.12 -10.06
N ILE A 70 -15.06 -0.10 -9.88
CA ILE A 70 -14.22 1.10 -9.95
C ILE A 70 -13.17 1.04 -11.06
N ALA A 71 -13.20 0.00 -11.91
CA ALA A 71 -12.23 -0.19 -12.98
C ALA A 71 -12.24 1.02 -13.95
N GLY A 72 -11.04 1.50 -14.31
CA GLY A 72 -10.87 2.60 -15.24
C GLY A 72 -11.30 3.99 -14.73
N GLN A 73 -11.73 4.12 -13.49
CA GLN A 73 -12.01 5.43 -12.90
C GLN A 73 -10.71 6.21 -12.68
N ALA A 74 -10.79 7.55 -12.69
CA ALA A 74 -9.65 8.42 -12.42
C ALA A 74 -9.13 8.22 -10.98
N GLN A 75 -7.81 8.27 -10.79
CA GLN A 75 -7.13 7.98 -9.52
C GLN A 75 -7.68 8.79 -8.33
N PHE A 76 -8.05 10.08 -8.53
CA PHE A 76 -8.61 10.88 -7.45
C PHE A 76 -9.94 10.33 -6.90
N ARG A 77 -10.68 9.53 -7.68
CA ARG A 77 -11.90 8.86 -7.22
C ARG A 77 -11.56 7.72 -6.25
N PHE A 78 -10.47 6.98 -6.49
CA PHE A 78 -10.00 5.95 -5.56
C PHE A 78 -9.71 6.56 -4.18
N ALA A 79 -9.02 7.70 -4.13
CA ALA A 79 -8.78 8.41 -2.86
C ALA A 79 -10.08 8.81 -2.16
N ARG A 80 -11.08 9.30 -2.91
CA ARG A 80 -12.40 9.66 -2.35
C ARG A 80 -13.21 8.47 -1.85
N LEU A 81 -13.02 7.30 -2.44
CA LEU A 81 -13.64 6.06 -1.97
C LEU A 81 -12.99 5.52 -0.70
N GLY A 82 -11.81 6.01 -0.33
CA GLY A 82 -11.04 5.60 0.83
C GLY A 82 -9.94 4.58 0.50
N ILE A 83 -9.41 4.62 -0.72
CA ILE A 83 -8.22 3.86 -1.11
C ILE A 83 -7.04 4.83 -1.14
N ALA A 84 -6.04 4.63 -0.28
CA ALA A 84 -4.82 5.41 -0.29
C ALA A 84 -3.61 4.52 -0.62
N ARG A 85 -2.62 5.10 -1.32
CA ARG A 85 -1.37 4.44 -1.67
C ARG A 85 -0.19 5.28 -1.23
N SER A 86 0.80 4.65 -0.57
CA SER A 86 2.13 5.23 -0.46
C SER A 86 2.89 5.04 -1.78
N TYR A 87 3.61 6.05 -2.24
CA TYR A 87 4.36 6.00 -3.49
C TYR A 87 5.83 5.70 -3.23
N GLN A 88 6.49 4.95 -4.15
CA GLN A 88 7.94 4.71 -4.12
C GLN A 88 8.77 5.97 -4.34
N ILE A 89 8.22 6.98 -5.05
CA ILE A 89 8.86 8.27 -5.25
C ILE A 89 8.35 9.20 -4.16
N THR A 90 9.26 9.77 -3.38
CA THR A 90 8.98 10.69 -2.29
C THR A 90 8.05 11.81 -2.75
N SER A 91 6.76 11.71 -2.39
CA SER A 91 5.74 12.72 -2.71
C SER A 91 5.66 13.79 -1.64
N LEU A 92 6.72 13.93 -0.84
CA LEU A 92 6.83 14.92 0.23
C LEU A 92 7.28 16.27 -0.33
N PHE A 93 6.81 17.33 0.29
CA PHE A 93 7.36 18.67 0.11
C PHE A 93 8.60 18.81 1.01
N PRO A 94 9.83 18.74 0.45
CA PRO A 94 11.04 18.55 1.24
C PRO A 94 11.36 19.74 2.14
N GLN A 95 10.96 20.95 1.74
CA GLN A 95 11.17 22.18 2.49
C GLN A 95 10.12 22.44 3.56
N LEU A 96 8.98 21.77 3.49
CA LEU A 96 7.93 21.86 4.50
C LEU A 96 8.22 20.93 5.67
N THR A 97 7.75 21.31 6.86
CA THR A 97 7.84 20.46 8.05
C THR A 97 7.00 19.18 7.89
N ALA A 98 7.27 18.16 8.72
CA ALA A 98 6.46 16.95 8.75
C ALA A 98 4.98 17.27 9.00
N HIS A 99 4.70 18.18 9.94
CA HIS A 99 3.34 18.64 10.23
C HIS A 99 2.69 19.31 9.00
N GLU A 100 3.39 20.18 8.30
CA GLU A 100 2.85 20.86 7.12
C GLU A 100 2.53 19.90 5.97
N ASN A 101 3.36 18.89 5.74
CA ASN A 101 3.09 17.85 4.76
C ASN A 101 1.77 17.12 5.06
N VAL A 102 1.58 16.65 6.30
CA VAL A 102 0.37 15.93 6.70
C VAL A 102 -0.84 16.86 6.72
N ARG A 103 -0.69 18.09 7.21
CA ARG A 103 -1.78 19.08 7.23
C ARG A 103 -2.30 19.41 5.82
N LEU A 104 -1.40 19.54 4.84
CA LEU A 104 -1.80 19.74 3.44
C LEU A 104 -2.59 18.54 2.90
N ALA A 105 -2.18 17.33 3.25
CA ALA A 105 -2.91 16.12 2.86
C ALA A 105 -4.30 16.08 3.53
N CYS A 106 -4.43 16.42 4.82
CA CYS A 106 -5.72 16.56 5.50
C CYS A 106 -6.61 17.61 4.80
N GLN A 107 -6.04 18.75 4.41
CA GLN A 107 -6.78 19.81 3.70
C GLN A 107 -7.29 19.34 2.33
N ALA A 108 -6.51 18.54 1.60
CA ALA A 108 -6.87 18.05 0.28
C ALA A 108 -8.10 17.14 0.30
N VAL A 109 -8.36 16.43 1.40
CA VAL A 109 -9.51 15.53 1.55
C VAL A 109 -10.70 16.18 2.24
N ASP A 110 -10.49 17.25 3.00
CA ASP A 110 -11.55 17.98 3.67
C ASP A 110 -12.35 18.82 2.68
N ALA A 111 -13.67 18.52 2.57
CA ALA A 111 -14.55 19.20 1.62
C ALA A 111 -14.72 20.69 1.95
N ALA A 112 -14.76 21.07 3.24
CA ALA A 112 -14.93 22.46 3.68
C ALA A 112 -13.67 23.30 3.47
N ALA A 113 -12.49 22.68 3.59
CA ALA A 113 -11.21 23.36 3.45
C ALA A 113 -10.75 23.48 2.00
N ARG A 114 -11.23 22.63 1.06
CA ARG A 114 -10.87 22.65 -0.37
C ARG A 114 -11.24 23.97 -1.08
N GLY A 115 -12.32 24.64 -0.67
CA GLY A 115 -12.74 25.93 -1.23
C GLY A 115 -12.06 27.15 -0.62
N GLY A 116 -11.24 26.96 0.42
CA GLY A 116 -10.68 28.03 1.25
C GLY A 116 -9.23 28.41 0.93
N LEU A 117 -8.78 28.37 -0.32
CA LEU A 117 -7.39 28.66 -0.74
C LEU A 117 -6.87 30.03 -0.26
N TRP A 118 -7.76 30.98 0.01
CA TRP A 118 -7.45 32.33 0.45
C TRP A 118 -7.59 32.54 1.97
N ARG A 119 -7.94 31.49 2.73
CA ARG A 119 -8.11 31.60 4.18
C ARG A 119 -6.80 31.24 4.91
N SER A 120 -6.48 32.02 5.94
CA SER A 120 -5.32 31.80 6.81
C SER A 120 -5.35 30.40 7.44
N ARG A 121 -4.15 29.83 7.71
CA ARG A 121 -3.94 28.57 8.47
C ARG A 121 -4.69 28.56 9.80
N ALA A 122 -4.75 29.70 10.49
CA ALA A 122 -5.44 29.88 11.76
C ALA A 122 -6.97 29.63 11.67
N HIS A 123 -7.51 29.61 10.46
CA HIS A 123 -8.94 29.39 10.23
C HIS A 123 -9.37 27.90 10.31
N TYR A 124 -8.40 26.99 10.32
CA TYR A 124 -8.64 25.54 10.30
C TYR A 124 -7.85 24.81 11.41
N PRO A 125 -8.12 25.08 12.71
CA PRO A 125 -7.39 24.42 13.81
C PRO A 125 -7.57 22.89 13.80
N ALA A 126 -8.74 22.39 13.41
CA ALA A 126 -9.01 20.96 13.30
C ALA A 126 -8.08 20.22 12.32
N LEU A 127 -7.58 20.90 11.26
CA LEU A 127 -6.61 20.30 10.35
C LEU A 127 -5.22 20.15 10.99
N ALA A 128 -4.85 21.07 11.90
CA ALA A 128 -3.60 20.97 12.64
C ALA A 128 -3.65 19.81 13.65
N GLU A 129 -4.76 19.70 14.38
CA GLU A 129 -5.00 18.59 15.31
C GLU A 129 -5.03 17.23 14.59
N ALA A 130 -5.70 17.15 13.43
CA ALA A 130 -5.72 15.94 12.62
C ALA A 130 -4.32 15.56 12.10
N ALA A 131 -3.49 16.54 11.75
CA ALA A 131 -2.11 16.31 11.34
C ALA A 131 -1.26 15.80 12.51
N ASP A 132 -1.36 16.41 13.70
CA ASP A 132 -0.64 15.96 14.90
C ASP A 132 -1.07 14.54 15.30
N ALA A 133 -2.37 14.24 15.28
CA ALA A 133 -2.88 12.90 15.55
C ALA A 133 -2.34 11.85 14.54
N THR A 134 -2.28 12.23 13.26
CA THR A 134 -1.74 11.34 12.22
C THR A 134 -0.23 11.14 12.39
N LEU A 135 0.53 12.17 12.74
CA LEU A 135 1.96 12.05 13.05
C LEU A 135 2.20 11.17 14.28
N ALA A 136 1.34 11.25 15.29
CA ALA A 136 1.42 10.37 16.47
C ALA A 136 1.25 8.89 16.09
N LEU A 137 0.32 8.57 15.17
CA LEU A 137 0.11 7.19 14.69
C LEU A 137 1.38 6.58 14.07
N VAL A 138 2.19 7.38 13.38
CA VAL A 138 3.42 6.92 12.71
C VAL A 138 4.69 7.19 13.55
N GLY A 139 4.56 7.69 14.79
CA GLY A 139 5.70 7.91 15.69
C GLY A 139 6.53 9.16 15.35
N LEU A 140 5.97 10.13 14.62
CA LEU A 140 6.70 11.34 14.19
C LEU A 140 6.25 12.64 14.88
N LEU A 141 5.42 12.57 15.94
CA LEU A 141 4.91 13.77 16.59
C LEU A 141 6.04 14.67 17.13
N ASP A 142 7.08 14.08 17.72
CA ASP A 142 8.25 14.82 18.23
C ASP A 142 9.12 15.43 17.12
N ARG A 143 8.91 15.00 15.88
CA ARG A 143 9.58 15.50 14.68
C ARG A 143 8.72 16.47 13.86
N ARG A 144 7.53 16.81 14.34
CA ARG A 144 6.53 17.60 13.59
C ARG A 144 7.05 18.89 12.99
N SER A 145 8.01 19.57 13.66
CA SER A 145 8.59 20.83 13.22
C SER A 145 9.82 20.67 12.33
N ARG A 146 10.31 19.44 12.09
CA ARG A 146 11.44 19.20 11.19
C ARG A 146 11.01 19.29 9.73
N PRO A 147 11.79 19.95 8.87
CA PRO A 147 11.64 19.84 7.42
C PRO A 147 11.76 18.39 6.98
N ALA A 148 10.90 17.96 6.04
CA ALA A 148 10.88 16.57 5.57
C ALA A 148 12.24 16.12 5.01
N ALA A 149 12.98 17.00 4.33
CA ALA A 149 14.33 16.72 3.82
C ALA A 149 15.38 16.43 4.93
N ARG A 150 15.11 16.80 6.19
CA ARG A 150 16.02 16.60 7.33
C ARG A 150 15.65 15.37 8.18
N LEU A 151 14.62 14.65 7.82
CA LEU A 151 14.25 13.39 8.43
C LEU A 151 15.18 12.27 7.94
N ALA A 152 15.44 11.27 8.80
CA ALA A 152 16.10 10.04 8.39
C ALA A 152 15.26 9.27 7.36
N HIS A 153 15.87 8.35 6.62
CA HIS A 153 15.18 7.63 5.53
C HIS A 153 13.93 6.89 6.03
N GLY A 154 14.02 6.17 7.14
CA GLY A 154 12.88 5.51 7.77
C GLY A 154 11.80 6.49 8.24
N GLU A 155 12.20 7.65 8.81
CA GLU A 155 11.26 8.72 9.19
C GLU A 155 10.54 9.33 7.98
N GLN A 156 11.23 9.50 6.85
CA GLN A 156 10.61 9.98 5.61
C GLN A 156 9.55 8.99 5.10
N ARG A 157 9.85 7.68 5.13
CA ARG A 157 8.88 6.64 4.77
C ARG A 157 7.67 6.60 5.71
N ALA A 158 7.90 6.76 7.02
CA ALA A 158 6.80 6.89 7.97
C ALA A 158 5.95 8.15 7.70
N LEU A 159 6.56 9.27 7.29
CA LEU A 159 5.86 10.48 6.89
C LEU A 159 5.03 10.29 5.61
N GLU A 160 5.52 9.54 4.63
CA GLU A 160 4.74 9.17 3.43
C GLU A 160 3.49 8.36 3.79
N ILE A 161 3.62 7.42 4.73
CA ILE A 161 2.47 6.69 5.29
C ILE A 161 1.52 7.65 5.99
N ALA A 162 2.02 8.61 6.79
CA ALA A 162 1.18 9.62 7.44
C ALA A 162 0.38 10.46 6.43
N VAL A 163 1.01 10.88 5.32
CA VAL A 163 0.33 11.59 4.22
C VAL A 163 -0.78 10.73 3.62
N ALA A 164 -0.54 9.44 3.40
CA ALA A 164 -1.56 8.51 2.90
C ALA A 164 -2.71 8.32 3.92
N LEU A 165 -2.40 8.30 5.22
CA LEU A 165 -3.37 8.16 6.31
C LEU A 165 -4.25 9.39 6.52
N ALA A 166 -3.83 10.59 6.08
CA ALA A 166 -4.55 11.85 6.26
C ALA A 166 -5.99 11.79 5.73
N GLY A 167 -6.24 10.98 4.69
CA GLY A 167 -7.57 10.72 4.13
C GLY A 167 -8.43 9.73 4.91
N ARG A 168 -7.96 9.21 6.05
CA ARG A 168 -8.61 8.14 6.82
C ARG A 168 -9.05 6.97 5.93
N PRO A 169 -8.14 6.36 5.17
CA PRO A 169 -8.50 5.37 4.19
C PRO A 169 -9.06 4.09 4.84
N LYS A 170 -10.01 3.46 4.14
CA LYS A 170 -10.52 2.12 4.45
C LYS A 170 -9.53 1.05 4.02
N LEU A 171 -8.75 1.35 2.97
CA LEU A 171 -7.75 0.47 2.37
C LEU A 171 -6.45 1.25 2.15
N LEU A 172 -5.37 0.78 2.78
CA LEU A 172 -4.03 1.34 2.64
C LEU A 172 -3.18 0.40 1.78
N LEU A 173 -2.61 0.95 0.70
CA LEU A 173 -1.73 0.25 -0.22
C LEU A 173 -0.29 0.70 0.03
N LEU A 174 0.58 -0.24 0.44
CA LEU A 174 1.99 0.01 0.74
C LEU A 174 2.89 -0.73 -0.26
N ASP A 175 3.70 0.01 -1.00
CA ASP A 175 4.55 -0.53 -2.07
C ASP A 175 6.02 -0.51 -1.62
N GLU A 176 6.54 -1.68 -1.26
CA GLU A 176 7.91 -1.90 -0.77
C GLU A 176 8.34 -0.88 0.31
N PRO A 177 7.56 -0.72 1.40
CA PRO A 177 7.80 0.34 2.40
C PRO A 177 9.14 0.20 3.11
N THR A 178 9.77 -0.99 3.09
CA THR A 178 11.06 -1.26 3.75
C THR A 178 12.26 -1.22 2.79
N ALA A 179 12.07 -0.76 1.54
CA ALA A 179 13.15 -0.69 0.56
C ALA A 179 14.26 0.28 1.01
N GLY A 180 15.52 -0.15 0.96
CA GLY A 180 16.69 0.66 1.32
C GLY A 180 16.91 0.89 2.82
N MET A 181 16.11 0.28 3.68
CA MET A 181 16.21 0.41 5.15
C MET A 181 17.23 -0.54 5.77
N SER A 182 17.86 -0.10 6.85
CA SER A 182 18.64 -0.97 7.75
C SER A 182 17.75 -2.06 8.37
N PRO A 183 18.30 -3.11 8.97
CA PRO A 183 17.51 -4.13 9.68
C PRO A 183 16.64 -3.53 10.80
N GLU A 184 17.19 -2.57 11.54
CA GLU A 184 16.50 -1.88 12.65
C GLU A 184 15.34 -1.04 12.15
N GLU A 185 15.56 -0.17 11.15
CA GLU A 185 14.51 0.64 10.51
C GLU A 185 13.43 -0.26 9.89
N THR A 186 13.86 -1.38 9.29
CA THR A 186 12.93 -2.37 8.71
C THR A 186 12.01 -2.93 9.79
N LYS A 187 12.55 -3.29 10.97
CA LYS A 187 11.75 -3.79 12.09
C LYS A 187 10.74 -2.73 12.58
N GLU A 188 11.20 -1.51 12.80
CA GLU A 188 10.32 -0.39 13.23
C GLU A 188 9.19 -0.14 12.22
N MET A 189 9.49 -0.17 10.92
CA MET A 189 8.50 -0.01 9.87
C MET A 189 7.48 -1.16 9.87
N MET A 190 7.92 -2.41 10.05
CA MET A 190 6.99 -3.55 10.11
C MET A 190 6.13 -3.51 11.37
N ASP A 191 6.67 -3.08 12.51
CA ASP A 191 5.90 -2.86 13.74
C ASP A 191 4.86 -1.75 13.55
N LEU A 192 5.19 -0.69 12.82
CA LEU A 192 4.24 0.35 12.42
C LEU A 192 3.12 -0.25 11.54
N ILE A 193 3.46 -1.00 10.50
CA ILE A 193 2.49 -1.62 9.59
C ILE A 193 1.58 -2.58 10.36
N ALA A 194 2.11 -3.36 11.31
CA ALA A 194 1.33 -4.25 12.18
C ALA A 194 0.28 -3.46 12.98
N ARG A 195 0.68 -2.36 13.62
CA ARG A 195 -0.26 -1.49 14.36
C ARG A 195 -1.35 -0.91 13.45
N LEU A 196 -0.97 -0.46 12.25
CA LEU A 196 -1.93 0.07 11.29
C LEU A 196 -2.91 -0.99 10.79
N ALA A 197 -2.46 -2.22 10.58
CA ALA A 197 -3.28 -3.34 10.11
C ALA A 197 -4.28 -3.84 11.16
N ALA A 198 -4.02 -3.62 12.44
CA ALA A 198 -4.97 -3.96 13.51
C ALA A 198 -6.29 -3.18 13.42
N GLU A 199 -6.28 -2.00 12.81
CA GLU A 199 -7.45 -1.11 12.75
C GLU A 199 -8.01 -0.91 11.33
N ARG A 200 -7.30 -1.36 10.29
CA ARG A 200 -7.67 -1.10 8.89
C ARG A 200 -7.17 -2.18 7.93
N THR A 201 -7.72 -2.19 6.74
CA THR A 201 -7.25 -3.11 5.70
C THR A 201 -5.96 -2.58 5.08
N VAL A 202 -4.95 -3.46 4.98
CA VAL A 202 -3.64 -3.13 4.40
C VAL A 202 -3.30 -4.13 3.30
N LEU A 203 -2.93 -3.63 2.12
CA LEU A 203 -2.27 -4.40 1.09
C LEU A 203 -0.80 -3.98 1.02
N LEU A 204 0.09 -4.94 1.08
CA LEU A 204 1.54 -4.74 1.15
C LEU A 204 2.22 -5.47 0.00
N VAL A 205 3.01 -4.77 -0.82
CA VAL A 205 3.98 -5.41 -1.71
C VAL A 205 5.31 -5.47 -0.98
N GLU A 206 5.86 -6.66 -0.82
CA GLU A 206 7.16 -6.88 -0.18
C GLU A 206 7.86 -8.12 -0.77
N HIS A 207 9.17 -8.15 -0.62
CA HIS A 207 10.01 -9.27 -1.05
C HIS A 207 10.76 -9.97 0.10
N LYS A 208 10.71 -9.40 1.31
CA LYS A 208 11.33 -9.95 2.52
C LYS A 208 10.43 -11.03 3.14
N MET A 209 10.50 -12.26 2.57
CA MET A 209 9.60 -13.38 2.91
C MET A 209 9.43 -13.64 4.40
N LYS A 210 10.53 -13.65 5.18
CA LYS A 210 10.44 -13.93 6.64
C LYS A 210 9.50 -12.95 7.36
N MET A 211 9.50 -11.69 6.93
CA MET A 211 8.68 -10.65 7.55
C MET A 211 7.22 -10.77 7.12
N VAL A 212 6.99 -10.99 5.82
CA VAL A 212 5.66 -11.20 5.26
C VAL A 212 4.96 -12.39 5.93
N MET A 213 5.68 -13.52 6.08
CA MET A 213 5.15 -14.73 6.72
C MET A 213 4.76 -14.54 8.20
N GLY A 214 5.39 -13.60 8.90
CA GLY A 214 5.09 -13.33 10.32
C GLY A 214 4.00 -12.28 10.53
N LEU A 215 3.63 -11.53 9.48
CA LEU A 215 2.75 -10.37 9.62
C LEU A 215 1.42 -10.51 8.87
N ALA A 216 1.44 -11.16 7.69
CA ALA A 216 0.27 -11.19 6.81
C ALA A 216 -0.77 -12.22 7.27
N ASP A 217 -2.05 -11.84 7.17
CA ASP A 217 -3.18 -12.78 7.32
C ASP A 217 -3.39 -13.60 6.04
N GLN A 218 -3.09 -13.00 4.89
CA GLN A 218 -3.20 -13.61 3.56
C GLN A 218 -1.97 -13.25 2.74
N ILE A 219 -1.52 -14.19 1.91
CA ILE A 219 -0.45 -13.95 0.94
C ILE A 219 -0.98 -14.26 -0.46
N VAL A 220 -0.73 -13.35 -1.40
CA VAL A 220 -1.01 -13.48 -2.82
C VAL A 220 0.31 -13.62 -3.56
N VAL A 221 0.50 -14.71 -4.26
CA VAL A 221 1.73 -14.97 -5.02
C VAL A 221 1.49 -14.74 -6.49
N LEU A 222 2.20 -13.78 -7.08
CA LEU A 222 2.19 -13.54 -8.53
C LEU A 222 3.45 -14.15 -9.17
N HIS A 223 3.26 -14.74 -10.36
CA HIS A 223 4.33 -15.28 -11.17
C HIS A 223 4.00 -15.10 -12.66
N HIS A 224 4.91 -14.52 -13.44
CA HIS A 224 4.72 -14.24 -14.87
C HIS A 224 3.37 -13.59 -15.22
N GLY A 225 2.96 -12.58 -14.41
CA GLY A 225 1.73 -11.83 -14.63
C GLY A 225 0.44 -12.60 -14.30
N ARG A 226 0.51 -13.73 -13.61
CA ARG A 226 -0.64 -14.55 -13.21
C ARG A 226 -0.65 -14.80 -11.70
N LEU A 227 -1.83 -15.11 -11.17
CA LEU A 227 -1.96 -15.60 -9.81
C LEU A 227 -1.42 -17.04 -9.77
N LEU A 228 -0.38 -17.26 -8.98
CA LEU A 228 0.18 -18.60 -8.75
C LEU A 228 -0.55 -19.28 -7.60
N SER A 229 -0.72 -18.57 -6.48
CA SER A 229 -1.41 -19.08 -5.28
C SER A 229 -1.89 -17.91 -4.40
N SER A 230 -2.90 -18.16 -3.58
CA SER A 230 -3.37 -17.24 -2.56
C SER A 230 -3.91 -18.02 -1.36
N GLY A 231 -3.51 -17.64 -0.13
CA GLY A 231 -3.94 -18.34 1.07
C GLY A 231 -3.25 -17.81 2.32
N ALA A 232 -3.43 -18.54 3.43
CA ALA A 232 -2.73 -18.24 4.68
C ALA A 232 -1.20 -18.45 4.52
N PRO A 233 -0.38 -17.80 5.35
CA PRO A 233 1.09 -17.93 5.26
C PRO A 233 1.60 -19.38 5.25
N ASP A 234 1.00 -20.24 6.08
CA ASP A 234 1.43 -21.65 6.17
C ASP A 234 1.06 -22.45 4.91
N ASP A 235 -0.11 -22.18 4.29
CA ASP A 235 -0.50 -22.80 3.01
C ASP A 235 0.46 -22.39 1.89
N ILE A 236 0.83 -21.11 1.84
CA ILE A 236 1.78 -20.58 0.87
C ILE A 236 3.18 -21.17 1.06
N ARG A 237 3.62 -21.34 2.32
CA ARG A 237 4.90 -21.98 2.65
C ARG A 237 4.96 -23.44 2.21
N ALA A 238 3.83 -24.16 2.34
CA ALA A 238 3.72 -25.56 1.95
C ALA A 238 3.54 -25.76 0.44
N HIS A 239 3.17 -24.72 -0.31
CA HIS A 239 2.80 -24.83 -1.73
C HIS A 239 4.00 -25.21 -2.60
N PRO A 240 3.98 -26.35 -3.34
CA PRO A 240 5.15 -26.86 -4.06
C PRO A 240 5.71 -25.90 -5.11
N GLU A 241 4.84 -25.25 -5.89
CA GLU A 241 5.28 -24.30 -6.92
C GLU A 241 5.84 -23.01 -6.34
N VAL A 242 5.29 -22.53 -5.22
CA VAL A 242 5.84 -21.36 -4.51
C VAL A 242 7.24 -21.68 -3.99
N ARG A 243 7.44 -22.86 -3.41
CA ARG A 243 8.76 -23.33 -2.95
C ARG A 243 9.74 -23.39 -4.11
N ARG A 244 9.34 -23.94 -5.26
CA ARG A 244 10.19 -24.01 -6.46
C ARG A 244 10.60 -22.63 -6.98
N VAL A 245 9.66 -21.67 -7.01
CA VAL A 245 9.88 -20.32 -7.55
C VAL A 245 10.71 -19.44 -6.60
N TYR A 246 10.47 -19.57 -5.28
CA TYR A 246 11.04 -18.67 -4.28
C TYR A 246 12.20 -19.25 -3.48
N LEU A 247 12.15 -20.55 -3.14
CA LEU A 247 13.12 -21.17 -2.24
C LEU A 247 14.23 -21.90 -2.99
N GLY A 248 14.15 -21.95 -4.33
CA GLY A 248 15.20 -22.56 -5.13
C GLY A 248 15.40 -24.07 -4.89
N GLU A 249 14.43 -24.77 -4.29
CA GLU A 249 14.44 -26.20 -4.06
C GLU A 249 14.25 -26.95 -5.39
N GLY A 250 15.21 -26.84 -6.30
CA GLY A 250 15.15 -27.48 -7.62
C GLY A 250 16.48 -27.45 -8.39
N ARG A 251 17.52 -26.81 -7.85
CA ARG A 251 18.84 -26.76 -8.50
C ARG A 251 19.93 -27.60 -7.82
N SER A 252 19.58 -28.47 -6.87
CA SER A 252 20.51 -29.42 -6.27
C SER A 252 20.35 -30.79 -6.93
N GLY A 253 20.86 -30.95 -8.16
CA GLY A 253 20.84 -32.25 -8.79
C GLY A 253 21.06 -32.21 -10.29
N ARG A 254 22.22 -31.75 -10.72
CA ARG A 254 22.96 -32.21 -11.91
C ARG A 254 24.36 -31.59 -11.85
N GLY A 255 25.26 -32.29 -11.14
CA GLY A 255 26.68 -32.24 -11.37
C GLY A 255 27.03 -33.26 -12.42
#